data_f9423a699931a43b80c128755829cbaf
#
_entry.id   f9423a699931a43b80c128755829cbaf
#
_cell.length_a   1.000
_cell.length_b   1.000
_cell.length_c   1.000
_cell.angle_alpha   90.00
_cell.angle_beta   90.00
_cell.angle_gamma   90.00
#
_symmetry.space_group_name_H-M   'P 1'
#
loop_
_entity.id
_entity.type
_entity.pdbx_description
1 polymer ?
#
loop_
_entity_poly.entity_id
_entity_poly.type
_entity_poly.pdbx_seq_one_letter_code
_entity_poly.pdbx_strand_id
1 'polypeptide(L)'
;DSTGHINVSPKGLDSFRILSPNRAAYLDLTGSGNETSAHLQENGRITLMFCAFQGSPSILRLYGKGYTVLPTYAEWDNLYPLFPPIPGTRQIIVAEIDRVQTSCGFGVPLYEHQGERENLIKWAHKKGERGLQDYR
;
A
#
# COMPACT_ATOMS: atom_id res chain seq x y z
N ASP A 1 9.16 -16.64 -7.69
CA ASP A 1 10.22 -17.56 -8.10
C ASP A 1 11.03 -17.99 -6.87
N SER A 2 11.76 -19.10 -6.93
CA SER A 2 12.54 -19.67 -5.80
C SER A 2 13.78 -18.85 -5.44
N THR A 3 14.22 -17.97 -6.31
CA THR A 3 15.39 -17.10 -6.13
C THR A 3 15.00 -15.64 -5.82
N GLY A 4 13.71 -15.33 -5.84
CA GLY A 4 13.20 -14.00 -5.57
C GLY A 4 13.30 -13.58 -4.11
N HIS A 5 13.26 -12.28 -3.86
CA HIS A 5 13.24 -11.68 -2.52
C HIS A 5 11.80 -11.34 -2.11
N ILE A 6 11.56 -11.35 -0.79
CA ILE A 6 10.29 -10.86 -0.24
C ILE A 6 10.41 -9.34 -0.09
N ASN A 7 9.48 -8.61 -0.69
CA ASN A 7 9.36 -7.18 -0.48
C ASN A 7 8.50 -6.87 0.75
N VAL A 8 8.95 -5.93 1.58
CA VAL A 8 8.20 -5.38 2.71
C VAL A 8 8.21 -3.85 2.57
N SER A 9 7.05 -3.27 2.33
CA SER A 9 6.90 -1.84 2.07
C SER A 9 5.88 -1.24 3.05
N PRO A 10 6.32 -0.47 4.05
CA PRO A 10 5.42 0.25 4.95
C PRO A 10 4.57 1.24 4.17
N LYS A 11 3.28 1.27 4.50
CA LYS A 11 2.33 2.25 3.96
C LYS A 11 1.73 3.05 5.11
N GLY A 12 1.54 4.33 4.89
CA GLY A 12 0.93 5.26 5.86
C GLY A 12 0.02 6.22 5.13
N LEU A 13 -0.27 7.34 5.76
CA LEU A 13 -1.24 8.31 5.31
C LEU A 13 -2.65 7.70 5.22
N ASP A 14 -3.62 8.40 4.67
CA ASP A 14 -4.96 7.87 4.40
C ASP A 14 -5.01 7.14 3.06
N SER A 15 -4.18 6.11 2.90
CA SER A 15 -3.96 5.42 1.63
C SER A 15 -4.67 4.07 1.50
N PHE A 16 -5.35 3.55 2.52
CA PHE A 16 -5.95 2.22 2.51
C PHE A 16 -7.48 2.26 2.44
N ARG A 17 -8.09 1.35 1.68
CA ARG A 17 -9.57 1.18 1.57
C ARG A 17 -9.97 -0.28 1.56
N ILE A 18 -11.08 -0.59 2.24
CA ILE A 18 -11.80 -1.85 2.11
C ILE A 18 -12.88 -1.64 1.05
N LEU A 19 -12.79 -2.38 -0.06
CA LEU A 19 -13.70 -2.25 -1.20
C LEU A 19 -14.91 -3.18 -1.07
N SER A 20 -14.70 -4.36 -0.48
CA SER A 20 -15.72 -5.37 -0.22
C SER A 20 -15.23 -6.31 0.90
N PRO A 21 -16.02 -7.28 1.38
CA PRO A 21 -15.59 -8.21 2.43
C PRO A 21 -14.28 -8.95 2.17
N ASN A 22 -13.94 -9.16 0.89
CA ASN A 22 -12.75 -9.89 0.46
C ASN A 22 -11.87 -9.10 -0.50
N ARG A 23 -12.02 -7.78 -0.57
CA ARG A 23 -11.28 -6.93 -1.50
C ARG A 23 -10.81 -5.65 -0.82
N ALA A 24 -9.53 -5.38 -0.89
CA ALA A 24 -8.93 -4.18 -0.34
C ALA A 24 -8.05 -3.49 -1.39
N ALA A 25 -7.81 -2.19 -1.21
CA ALA A 25 -6.90 -1.44 -2.06
C ALA A 25 -6.09 -0.43 -1.27
N TYR A 26 -4.93 -0.08 -1.80
CA TYR A 26 -4.19 1.07 -1.29
C TYR A 26 -3.60 1.92 -2.41
N LEU A 27 -3.57 3.22 -2.14
CA LEU A 27 -2.94 4.21 -3.00
C LEU A 27 -1.41 4.09 -2.87
N ASP A 28 -0.72 3.85 -3.96
CA ASP A 28 0.74 3.75 -3.99
C ASP A 28 1.35 5.03 -4.55
N LEU A 29 2.26 5.61 -3.77
CA LEU A 29 2.87 6.90 -4.06
C LEU A 29 4.24 6.71 -4.71
N THR A 30 4.62 7.66 -5.56
CA THR A 30 5.94 7.71 -6.19
C THR A 30 7.02 7.86 -5.12
N GLY A 31 7.91 6.90 -5.08
CA GLY A 31 9.05 6.83 -4.16
C GLY A 31 10.09 5.85 -4.69
N SER A 32 11.14 5.56 -3.92
CA SER A 32 12.25 4.69 -4.32
C SER A 32 11.84 3.24 -4.57
N GLY A 33 10.79 2.74 -3.90
CA GLY A 33 10.33 1.35 -4.01
C GLY A 33 9.16 1.19 -4.97
N ASN A 34 9.27 0.24 -5.90
CA ASN A 34 8.18 -0.21 -6.78
C ASN A 34 8.13 -1.73 -6.90
N GLU A 35 8.82 -2.42 -6.00
CA GLU A 35 8.99 -3.87 -6.02
C GLU A 35 7.66 -4.61 -5.89
N THR A 36 6.71 -4.08 -5.10
CA THR A 36 5.38 -4.68 -4.98
C THR A 36 4.70 -4.81 -6.34
N SER A 37 4.73 -3.75 -7.16
CA SER A 37 4.13 -3.79 -8.51
C SER A 37 4.81 -4.85 -9.39
N ALA A 38 6.14 -4.95 -9.36
CA ALA A 38 6.89 -5.96 -10.11
C ALA A 38 6.56 -7.38 -9.64
N HIS A 39 6.49 -7.62 -8.34
CA HIS A 39 6.11 -8.92 -7.77
C HIS A 39 4.69 -9.32 -8.14
N LEU A 40 3.75 -8.36 -8.17
CA LEU A 40 2.37 -8.62 -8.57
C LEU A 40 2.26 -9.02 -10.05
N GLN A 41 3.05 -8.40 -10.92
CA GLN A 41 3.12 -8.76 -12.32
C GLN A 41 3.69 -10.17 -12.53
N GLU A 42 4.65 -10.58 -11.70
CA GLU A 42 5.29 -11.89 -11.83
C GLU A 42 4.41 -13.03 -11.29
N ASN A 43 3.84 -12.90 -10.10
CA ASN A 43 3.12 -14.01 -9.46
C ASN A 43 1.81 -13.64 -8.75
N GLY A 44 1.51 -12.36 -8.63
CA GLY A 44 0.29 -11.82 -8.05
C GLY A 44 0.15 -11.99 -6.52
N ARG A 45 1.11 -12.60 -5.83
CA ARG A 45 0.98 -12.83 -4.38
C ARG A 45 1.18 -11.54 -3.59
N ILE A 46 0.30 -11.30 -2.64
CA ILE A 46 0.38 -10.15 -1.73
C ILE A 46 -0.02 -10.53 -0.31
N THR A 47 0.63 -9.91 0.64
CA THR A 47 0.23 -9.95 2.06
C THR A 47 0.19 -8.52 2.57
N LEU A 48 -0.97 -8.13 3.13
CA LEU A 48 -1.12 -6.89 3.88
C LEU A 48 -1.07 -7.22 5.37
N MET A 49 -0.21 -6.53 6.12
CA MET A 49 -0.05 -6.76 7.55
C MET A 49 -0.32 -5.47 8.34
N PHE A 50 -1.10 -5.60 9.38
CA PHE A 50 -1.41 -4.53 10.32
C PHE A 50 -0.99 -4.96 11.72
N CYS A 51 -0.30 -4.06 12.44
CA CYS A 51 0.14 -4.27 13.81
C CYS A 51 -0.49 -3.22 14.72
N ALA A 52 -1.04 -3.65 15.84
CA ALA A 52 -1.51 -2.73 16.88
C ALA A 52 -0.33 -2.22 17.71
N PHE A 53 0.09 -0.97 17.47
CA PHE A 53 1.14 -0.30 18.24
C PHE A 53 0.61 0.39 19.51
N GLN A 54 -0.71 0.46 19.68
CA GLN A 54 -1.40 1.01 20.85
C GLN A 54 -2.56 0.11 21.25
N GLY A 55 -2.98 0.19 22.49
CA GLY A 55 -4.09 -0.62 23.02
C GLY A 55 -3.77 -2.09 23.13
N SER A 56 -4.77 -2.93 22.90
CA SER A 56 -4.61 -4.39 22.99
C SER A 56 -3.72 -4.91 21.85
N PRO A 57 -2.73 -5.77 22.14
CA PRO A 57 -1.84 -6.29 21.13
C PRO A 57 -2.59 -7.16 20.11
N SER A 58 -2.33 -6.92 18.84
CA SER A 58 -2.92 -7.69 17.74
C SER A 58 -2.09 -7.57 16.48
N ILE A 59 -2.04 -8.64 15.70
CA ILE A 59 -1.55 -8.60 14.31
C ILE A 59 -2.66 -9.16 13.42
N LEU A 60 -2.98 -8.43 12.35
CA LEU A 60 -3.88 -8.87 11.29
C LEU A 60 -3.08 -9.05 10.00
N ARG A 61 -3.27 -10.17 9.31
CA ARG A 61 -2.71 -10.42 7.97
C ARG A 61 -3.82 -10.77 7.00
N LEU A 62 -3.78 -10.12 5.85
CA LEU A 62 -4.65 -10.40 4.71
C LEU A 62 -3.76 -10.99 3.61
N TYR A 63 -4.03 -12.21 3.21
CA TYR A 63 -3.33 -12.90 2.13
C TYR A 63 -4.22 -12.97 0.90
N GLY A 64 -3.61 -12.88 -0.28
CA GLY A 64 -4.40 -12.98 -1.50
C GLY A 64 -3.59 -12.76 -2.76
N LYS A 65 -4.33 -12.45 -3.82
CA LYS A 65 -3.80 -12.07 -5.13
C LYS A 65 -4.01 -10.58 -5.34
N GLY A 66 -2.96 -9.91 -5.77
CA GLY A 66 -3.01 -8.49 -6.04
C GLY A 66 -2.68 -8.17 -7.49
N TYR A 67 -3.07 -6.98 -7.89
CA TYR A 67 -2.74 -6.40 -9.18
C TYR A 67 -2.65 -4.88 -9.08
N THR A 68 -2.03 -4.29 -10.09
CA THR A 68 -1.81 -2.84 -10.18
C THR A 68 -2.82 -2.20 -11.11
N VAL A 69 -3.45 -1.10 -10.67
CA VAL A 69 -4.32 -0.25 -11.48
C VAL A 69 -3.58 1.06 -11.76
N LEU A 70 -3.29 1.32 -13.03
CA LEU A 70 -2.64 2.54 -13.50
C LEU A 70 -3.68 3.62 -13.83
N PRO A 71 -3.30 4.92 -13.85
CA PRO A 71 -4.19 6.01 -14.24
C PRO A 71 -4.80 5.89 -15.64
N THR A 72 -4.22 5.07 -16.50
CA THR A 72 -4.71 4.79 -17.87
C THR A 72 -5.74 3.67 -17.94
N TYR A 73 -6.02 2.98 -16.83
CA TYR A 73 -6.95 1.85 -16.80
C TYR A 73 -8.37 2.36 -16.45
N ALA A 74 -9.39 1.81 -17.10
CA ALA A 74 -10.79 2.19 -16.84
C ALA A 74 -11.22 2.01 -15.38
N GLU A 75 -10.62 1.06 -14.66
CA GLU A 75 -10.90 0.82 -13.24
C GLU A 75 -10.41 1.98 -12.33
N TRP A 76 -9.44 2.77 -12.81
CA TRP A 76 -8.92 3.93 -12.08
C TRP A 76 -10.01 4.94 -11.72
N ASP A 77 -10.88 5.25 -12.67
CA ASP A 77 -11.94 6.26 -12.49
C ASP A 77 -12.94 5.88 -11.39
N ASN A 78 -13.07 4.58 -11.12
CA ASN A 78 -13.93 4.07 -10.04
C ASN A 78 -13.21 3.98 -8.69
N LEU A 79 -11.90 3.76 -8.68
CA LEU A 79 -11.14 3.53 -7.46
C LEU A 79 -10.50 4.81 -6.91
N TYR A 80 -9.92 5.63 -7.77
CA TYR A 80 -9.19 6.82 -7.32
C TYR A 80 -10.03 7.80 -6.49
N PRO A 81 -11.32 8.07 -6.80
CA PRO A 81 -12.17 8.94 -6.01
C PRO A 81 -12.42 8.47 -4.56
N LEU A 82 -12.13 7.21 -4.24
CA LEU A 82 -12.23 6.68 -2.88
C LEU A 82 -11.09 7.15 -1.96
N PHE A 83 -10.03 7.72 -2.52
CA PHE A 83 -8.85 8.19 -1.81
C PHE A 83 -8.77 9.71 -1.82
N PRO A 84 -8.13 10.32 -0.81
CA PRO A 84 -7.80 11.74 -0.90
C PRO A 84 -6.79 11.99 -2.03
N PRO A 85 -6.81 13.18 -2.65
CA PRO A 85 -5.84 13.54 -3.67
C PRO A 85 -4.46 13.78 -3.03
N ILE A 86 -3.62 12.73 -3.00
CA ILE A 86 -2.27 12.80 -2.44
C ILE A 86 -1.27 13.07 -3.57
N PRO A 87 -0.43 14.12 -3.46
CA PRO A 87 0.62 14.42 -4.43
C PRO A 87 1.59 13.24 -4.61
N GLY A 88 1.96 12.97 -5.85
CA GLY A 88 2.85 11.87 -6.16
C GLY A 88 2.15 10.52 -6.30
N THR A 89 0.84 10.46 -6.28
CA THR A 89 0.09 9.24 -6.58
C THR A 89 0.55 8.64 -7.90
N ARG A 90 0.95 7.35 -7.86
CA ARG A 90 1.47 6.62 -9.01
C ARG A 90 0.49 5.59 -9.55
N GLN A 91 -0.08 4.80 -8.67
CA GLN A 91 -0.93 3.65 -8.98
C GLN A 91 -1.78 3.26 -7.78
N ILE A 92 -2.75 2.39 -8.00
CA ILE A 92 -3.51 1.75 -6.93
C ILE A 92 -3.17 0.27 -6.96
N ILE A 93 -2.85 -0.30 -5.81
CA ILE A 93 -2.69 -1.75 -5.64
C ILE A 93 -3.99 -2.30 -5.08
N VAL A 94 -4.58 -3.24 -5.79
CA VAL A 94 -5.79 -3.97 -5.37
C VAL A 94 -5.39 -5.36 -4.91
N ALA A 95 -6.00 -5.84 -3.84
CA ALA A 95 -5.80 -7.18 -3.30
C ALA A 95 -7.14 -7.91 -3.16
N GLU A 96 -7.28 -9.03 -3.85
CA GLU A 96 -8.34 -10.00 -3.68
C GLU A 96 -7.93 -10.96 -2.56
N ILE A 97 -8.65 -10.91 -1.43
CA ILE A 97 -8.28 -11.60 -0.20
C ILE A 97 -8.91 -12.99 -0.18
N ASP A 98 -8.08 -14.01 -0.08
CA ASP A 98 -8.50 -15.41 0.04
C ASP A 98 -8.34 -15.96 1.46
N ARG A 99 -7.52 -15.30 2.30
CA ARG A 99 -7.26 -15.73 3.67
C ARG A 99 -7.02 -14.55 4.59
N VAL A 100 -7.66 -14.59 5.77
CA VAL A 100 -7.43 -13.66 6.88
C VAL A 100 -6.87 -14.43 8.07
N GLN A 101 -5.84 -13.89 8.70
CA GLN A 101 -5.22 -14.49 9.89
C GLN A 101 -4.95 -13.41 10.93
N THR A 102 -5.34 -13.69 12.17
CA THR A 102 -4.97 -12.89 13.34
C THR A 102 -3.96 -13.64 14.20
N SER A 103 -3.17 -12.92 14.97
CA SER A 103 -2.31 -13.46 16.02
C SER A 103 -2.22 -12.48 17.19
N CYS A 104 -1.77 -12.97 18.34
CA CYS A 104 -1.81 -12.24 19.61
C CYS A 104 -1.04 -10.91 19.62
N GLY A 105 -0.02 -10.77 18.77
CA GLY A 105 0.75 -9.53 18.68
C GLY A 105 1.61 -9.20 19.92
N PHE A 106 1.85 -10.14 20.83
CA PHE A 106 2.57 -9.89 22.11
C PHE A 106 4.02 -9.41 21.89
N GLY A 107 4.60 -9.70 20.73
CA GLY A 107 5.92 -9.21 20.35
C GLY A 107 5.90 -7.83 19.68
N VAL A 108 4.74 -7.23 19.42
CA VAL A 108 4.64 -5.88 18.84
C VAL A 108 4.92 -4.86 19.94
N PRO A 109 5.92 -3.97 19.78
CA PRO A 109 6.22 -2.96 20.78
C PRO A 109 5.12 -1.87 20.81
N LEU A 110 4.99 -1.22 21.95
CA LEU A 110 4.12 -0.06 22.08
C LEU A 110 4.81 1.20 21.51
N TYR A 111 4.07 1.96 20.71
CA TYR A 111 4.48 3.28 20.21
C TYR A 111 3.38 4.30 20.43
N GLU A 112 3.77 5.52 20.69
CA GLU A 112 2.88 6.67 20.70
C GLU A 112 2.84 7.29 19.29
N HIS A 113 1.64 7.40 18.72
CA HIS A 113 1.45 8.04 17.40
C HIS A 113 1.65 9.55 17.55
N GLN A 114 2.65 10.10 16.89
CA GLN A 114 2.96 11.54 16.91
C GLN A 114 2.53 12.28 15.63
N GLY A 115 2.02 11.55 14.66
CA GLY A 115 1.55 12.10 13.38
C GLY A 115 2.18 11.46 12.16
N GLU A 116 1.71 11.88 11.00
CA GLU A 116 2.19 11.41 9.71
C GLU A 116 3.45 12.16 9.28
N ARG A 117 4.32 11.48 8.53
CA ARG A 117 5.50 12.11 7.92
C ARG A 117 5.13 12.81 6.63
N GLU A 118 5.43 14.09 6.53
CA GLU A 118 5.16 14.91 5.34
C GLU A 118 6.27 14.85 4.27
N ASN A 119 7.38 14.16 4.55
CA ASN A 119 8.57 14.17 3.70
C ASN A 119 8.27 13.79 2.25
N LEU A 120 7.49 12.73 2.04
CA LEU A 120 7.15 12.26 0.70
C LEU A 120 6.26 13.26 -0.06
N ILE A 121 5.29 13.86 0.63
CA ILE A 121 4.40 14.89 0.07
C ILE A 121 5.21 16.14 -0.32
N LYS A 122 6.05 16.62 0.58
CA LYS A 122 6.93 17.78 0.32
C LYS A 122 7.89 17.51 -0.84
N TRP A 123 8.44 16.31 -0.90
CA TRP A 123 9.30 15.91 -2.01
C TRP A 123 8.53 15.86 -3.35
N ALA A 124 7.32 15.29 -3.36
CA ALA A 124 6.48 15.22 -4.54
C ALA A 124 6.11 16.63 -5.05
N HIS A 125 5.73 17.54 -4.15
CA HIS A 125 5.47 18.94 -4.52
C HIS A 125 6.70 19.62 -5.11
N LYS A 126 7.88 19.42 -4.50
CA LYS A 126 9.14 20.02 -5.00
C LYS A 126 9.51 19.49 -6.38
N LYS A 127 9.27 18.21 -6.67
CA LYS A 127 9.52 17.58 -7.99
C LYS A 127 8.58 18.13 -9.06
N GLY A 128 7.33 18.40 -8.69
CA GLY A 128 6.28 18.74 -9.63
C GLY A 128 5.91 17.55 -10.54
N GLU A 129 4.86 17.71 -11.31
CA GLU A 129 4.30 16.62 -12.13
C GLU A 129 5.30 16.07 -13.14
N ARG A 130 5.99 16.95 -13.87
CA ARG A 130 7.03 16.56 -14.84
C ARG A 130 8.18 15.82 -14.18
N GLY A 131 8.70 16.33 -13.05
CA GLY A 131 9.81 15.68 -12.36
C GLY A 131 9.43 14.33 -11.73
N LEU A 132 8.14 14.12 -11.41
CA LEU A 132 7.62 12.83 -10.96
C LEU A 132 7.51 11.84 -12.13
N GLN A 133 7.12 12.30 -13.31
CA GLN A 133 7.09 11.49 -14.55
C GLN A 133 8.50 11.03 -14.93
N ASP A 134 9.45 11.94 -14.94
CA ASP A 134 10.86 11.63 -15.26
C ASP A 134 11.52 10.69 -14.23
N TYR A 135 10.99 10.63 -13.02
CA TYR A 135 11.50 9.78 -11.94
C TYR A 135 10.96 8.34 -11.99
N ARG A 136 9.81 8.11 -12.61
CA ARG A 136 9.13 6.79 -12.71
C ARG A 136 9.72 5.89 -13.77
#